data_cc18d5240be02fdc97774e5a59295990
#
_entry.id   cc18d5240be02fdc97774e5a59295990
#
_cell.length_a   1.000
_cell.length_b   1.000
_cell.length_c   1.000
_cell.angle_alpha   90.00
_cell.angle_beta   90.00
_cell.angle_gamma   90.00
#
_symmetry.space_group_name_H-M   'P 1'
#
loop_
_entity.id
_entity.type
_entity.pdbx_description
1 polymer ?
#
loop_
_entity_poly.entity_id
_entity_poly.type
_entity_poly.pdbx_seq_one_letter_code
_entity_poly.pdbx_strand_id
1 'polypeptide(L)'
;YVLHKVTSDDTTFGIIHKYGISIDELTELNPQLSNGLKVGSTLKIRKYDAIYTKTNGNALNVALMLPFGFDSNDEKYRNMATDFLSGALLAIERNTRNGLQLDVKIIDSGNEQSFKKSLSQINQKNTDLIFGPFFKSNIIDVLDFLGNKKIPVVAPFANSEDLYNYPNLIVMETADIVFANRIAKEVEESYNNEKIFIVSGNNKSISQALKNNLSKSLKNANINIVNTADEIQ
;
A
#
# COMPACT_ATOMS: atom_id res chain seq x y z
N TYR A 1 -4.31 -4.63 -19.24
CA TYR A 1 -5.77 -4.66 -19.00
C TYR A 1 -6.05 -4.98 -17.54
N VAL A 2 -7.01 -4.32 -16.93
CA VAL A 2 -7.69 -4.83 -15.74
C VAL A 2 -8.55 -6.01 -16.18
N LEU A 3 -8.44 -7.13 -15.50
CA LEU A 3 -9.19 -8.34 -15.81
C LEU A 3 -10.22 -8.60 -14.70
N HIS A 4 -11.41 -9.04 -15.09
CA HIS A 4 -12.45 -9.47 -14.17
C HIS A 4 -12.90 -10.89 -14.53
N LYS A 5 -12.83 -11.82 -13.56
CA LYS A 5 -13.37 -13.16 -13.73
C LYS A 5 -14.83 -13.17 -13.31
N VAL A 6 -15.68 -13.51 -14.25
CA VAL A 6 -17.13 -13.50 -14.05
C VAL A 6 -17.56 -14.60 -13.10
N THR A 7 -18.30 -14.22 -12.07
CA THR A 7 -18.93 -15.13 -11.09
C THR A 7 -20.44 -15.27 -11.36
N SER A 8 -21.12 -16.17 -10.64
CA SER A 8 -22.58 -16.37 -10.76
C SER A 8 -23.39 -15.14 -10.38
N ASP A 9 -22.85 -14.28 -9.52
CA ASP A 9 -23.54 -13.12 -8.97
C ASP A 9 -23.30 -11.83 -9.78
N ASP A 10 -22.42 -11.93 -10.80
CA ASP A 10 -22.12 -10.79 -11.65
C ASP A 10 -23.21 -10.53 -12.69
N THR A 11 -23.47 -9.25 -12.85
CA THR A 11 -24.26 -8.72 -13.98
C THR A 11 -23.43 -7.73 -14.76
N THR A 12 -23.71 -7.55 -16.04
CA THR A 12 -23.03 -6.54 -16.85
C THR A 12 -23.13 -5.15 -16.21
N PHE A 13 -24.30 -4.81 -15.69
CA PHE A 13 -24.52 -3.54 -15.01
C PHE A 13 -23.72 -3.43 -13.70
N GLY A 14 -23.68 -4.50 -12.91
CA GLY A 14 -22.87 -4.55 -11.68
C GLY A 14 -21.38 -4.36 -11.95
N ILE A 15 -20.85 -4.98 -13.01
CA ILE A 15 -19.45 -4.84 -13.43
C ILE A 15 -19.17 -3.40 -13.89
N ILE A 16 -20.02 -2.80 -14.71
CA ILE A 16 -19.89 -1.41 -15.17
C ILE A 16 -19.86 -0.46 -13.99
N HIS A 17 -20.78 -0.61 -13.04
CA HIS A 17 -20.86 0.22 -11.86
C HIS A 17 -19.64 0.02 -10.93
N LYS A 18 -19.23 -1.25 -10.73
CA LYS A 18 -18.07 -1.60 -9.89
C LYS A 18 -16.77 -0.97 -10.38
N TYR A 19 -16.58 -0.88 -11.69
CA TYR A 19 -15.34 -0.40 -12.28
C TYR A 19 -15.42 1.03 -12.83
N GLY A 20 -16.60 1.66 -12.78
CA GLY A 20 -16.81 3.03 -13.24
C GLY A 20 -16.51 3.20 -14.74
N ILE A 21 -16.89 2.22 -15.56
CA ILE A 21 -16.73 2.22 -17.02
C ILE A 21 -18.08 2.27 -17.71
N SER A 22 -18.11 2.70 -18.99
CA SER A 22 -19.31 2.64 -19.80
C SER A 22 -19.56 1.25 -20.38
N ILE A 23 -20.81 1.00 -20.82
CA ILE A 23 -21.14 -0.26 -21.52
C ILE A 23 -20.39 -0.36 -22.84
N ASP A 24 -20.18 0.76 -23.54
CA ASP A 24 -19.49 0.82 -24.81
C ASP A 24 -18.02 0.43 -24.63
N GLU A 25 -17.32 0.98 -23.62
CA GLU A 25 -15.94 0.61 -23.28
C GLU A 25 -15.82 -0.88 -22.93
N LEU A 26 -16.77 -1.43 -22.17
CA LEU A 26 -16.74 -2.84 -21.79
C LEU A 26 -16.96 -3.74 -23.02
N THR A 27 -17.90 -3.40 -23.90
CA THR A 27 -18.23 -4.21 -25.09
C THR A 27 -17.16 -4.10 -26.18
N GLU A 28 -16.54 -2.93 -26.34
CA GLU A 28 -15.41 -2.75 -27.25
C GLU A 28 -14.23 -3.67 -26.91
N LEU A 29 -13.91 -3.76 -25.61
CA LEU A 29 -12.85 -4.63 -25.12
C LEU A 29 -13.23 -6.12 -25.09
N ASN A 30 -14.51 -6.43 -25.11
CA ASN A 30 -15.04 -7.79 -24.98
C ASN A 30 -16.18 -8.04 -26.00
N PRO A 31 -15.91 -8.14 -27.28
CA PRO A 31 -16.94 -8.33 -28.31
C PRO A 31 -17.84 -9.56 -28.07
N GLN A 32 -17.31 -10.56 -27.33
CA GLN A 32 -18.05 -11.77 -26.95
C GLN A 32 -19.24 -11.50 -26.01
N LEU A 33 -19.31 -10.32 -25.38
CA LEU A 33 -20.46 -9.93 -24.52
C LEU A 33 -21.75 -9.76 -25.32
N SER A 34 -21.70 -9.63 -26.63
CA SER A 34 -22.89 -9.68 -27.50
C SER A 34 -23.71 -10.97 -27.32
N ASN A 35 -23.04 -12.05 -26.88
CA ASN A 35 -23.66 -13.35 -26.60
C ASN A 35 -23.99 -13.51 -25.09
N GLY A 36 -23.98 -12.42 -24.32
CA GLY A 36 -24.23 -12.41 -22.89
C GLY A 36 -23.02 -12.69 -22.02
N LEU A 37 -23.18 -12.45 -20.72
CA LEU A 37 -22.17 -12.67 -19.69
C LEU A 37 -22.09 -14.17 -19.37
N LYS A 38 -20.90 -14.76 -19.44
CA LYS A 38 -20.67 -16.18 -19.14
C LYS A 38 -19.88 -16.34 -17.87
N VAL A 39 -20.42 -17.06 -16.89
CA VAL A 39 -19.73 -17.42 -15.64
C VAL A 39 -18.43 -18.15 -15.95
N GLY A 40 -17.36 -17.79 -15.24
CA GLY A 40 -16.02 -18.35 -15.43
C GLY A 40 -15.20 -17.72 -16.56
N SER A 41 -15.83 -16.89 -17.42
CA SER A 41 -15.08 -16.12 -18.43
C SER A 41 -14.30 -14.96 -17.80
N THR A 42 -13.25 -14.52 -18.47
CA THR A 42 -12.46 -13.36 -18.05
C THR A 42 -12.73 -12.18 -19.00
N LEU A 43 -13.14 -11.08 -18.41
CA LEU A 43 -13.38 -9.83 -19.13
C LEU A 43 -12.20 -8.89 -19.02
N LYS A 44 -11.88 -8.20 -20.10
CA LYS A 44 -10.98 -7.05 -20.11
C LYS A 44 -11.81 -5.82 -19.73
N ILE A 45 -11.51 -5.20 -18.59
CA ILE A 45 -12.29 -4.09 -18.05
C ILE A 45 -11.79 -2.76 -18.59
N ARG A 46 -10.48 -2.57 -18.56
CA ARG A 46 -9.86 -1.32 -19.01
C ARG A 46 -8.50 -1.63 -19.64
N LYS A 47 -8.20 -0.94 -20.73
CA LYS A 47 -6.83 -0.84 -21.18
C LYS A 47 -6.10 0.07 -20.20
N TYR A 48 -4.99 -0.40 -19.66
CA TYR A 48 -4.05 0.55 -19.11
C TYR A 48 -3.40 1.22 -20.34
N ASP A 49 -3.99 2.28 -20.82
CA ASP A 49 -3.21 3.21 -21.60
C ASP A 49 -2.09 3.68 -20.67
N ALA A 50 -0.87 3.70 -21.16
CA ALA A 50 0.20 4.40 -20.46
C ALA A 50 -0.29 5.83 -20.27
N ILE A 51 -0.89 6.10 -19.11
CA ILE A 51 -1.64 7.33 -18.83
C ILE A 51 -0.71 8.53 -18.99
N TYR A 52 0.60 8.27 -18.99
CA TYR A 52 1.64 9.28 -19.11
C TYR A 52 2.75 8.78 -20.01
N THR A 53 2.73 9.23 -21.26
CA THR A 53 3.89 9.09 -22.14
C THR A 53 4.88 10.20 -21.83
N LYS A 54 6.14 9.82 -21.64
CA LYS A 54 7.24 10.77 -21.52
C LYS A 54 7.31 11.62 -22.79
N THR A 55 6.76 12.82 -22.71
CA THR A 55 6.71 13.74 -23.85
C THR A 55 8.01 14.54 -24.01
N ASN A 56 8.77 14.75 -22.93
CA ASN A 56 10.05 15.45 -22.91
C ASN A 56 10.96 14.87 -21.83
N GLY A 57 12.28 14.97 -21.95
CA GLY A 57 13.26 14.42 -21.02
C GLY A 57 13.17 14.86 -19.54
N ASN A 58 12.19 15.69 -19.18
CA ASN A 58 12.00 16.25 -17.84
C ASN A 58 10.93 15.53 -17.00
N ALA A 59 10.32 14.45 -17.50
CA ALA A 59 9.35 13.69 -16.71
C ALA A 59 10.04 12.86 -15.62
N LEU A 60 9.46 12.85 -14.44
CA LEU A 60 9.87 11.95 -13.35
C LEU A 60 9.41 10.51 -13.68
N ASN A 61 10.35 9.60 -13.80
CA ASN A 61 10.08 8.19 -14.10
C ASN A 61 9.84 7.42 -12.80
N VAL A 62 8.62 6.98 -12.59
CA VAL A 62 8.19 6.29 -11.37
C VAL A 62 7.89 4.83 -11.67
N ALA A 63 8.51 3.91 -10.93
CA ALA A 63 8.10 2.52 -10.89
C ALA A 63 7.13 2.32 -9.71
N LEU A 64 5.86 2.03 -10.01
CA LEU A 64 4.83 1.75 -9.01
C LEU A 64 4.66 0.24 -8.89
N MET A 65 5.14 -0.36 -7.79
CA MET A 65 5.14 -1.80 -7.55
C MET A 65 3.99 -2.21 -6.65
N LEU A 66 3.01 -2.93 -7.20
CA LEU A 66 1.77 -3.30 -6.51
C LEU A 66 1.55 -4.82 -6.56
N PRO A 67 1.10 -5.47 -5.46
CA PRO A 67 0.94 -6.92 -5.37
C PRO A 67 -0.39 -7.40 -5.97
N PHE A 68 -0.57 -7.27 -7.28
CA PHE A 68 -1.76 -7.77 -7.95
C PHE A 68 -1.80 -9.30 -8.05
N GLY A 69 -0.65 -9.93 -8.25
CA GLY A 69 -0.53 -11.37 -8.36
C GLY A 69 -1.28 -11.94 -9.57
N PHE A 70 -1.26 -11.24 -10.72
CA PHE A 70 -1.98 -11.69 -11.93
C PHE A 70 -1.47 -13.02 -12.48
N ASP A 71 -0.20 -13.33 -12.25
CA ASP A 71 0.42 -14.59 -12.69
C ASP A 71 0.20 -15.76 -11.72
N SER A 72 -0.55 -15.54 -10.65
CA SER A 72 -0.83 -16.52 -9.61
C SER A 72 -2.32 -16.63 -9.32
N ASN A 73 -2.72 -17.76 -8.72
CA ASN A 73 -4.08 -17.93 -8.19
C ASN A 73 -4.25 -17.24 -6.82
N ASP A 74 -3.22 -16.56 -6.32
CA ASP A 74 -3.26 -15.86 -5.05
C ASP A 74 -3.87 -14.46 -5.24
N GLU A 75 -5.11 -14.32 -4.83
CA GLU A 75 -5.89 -13.07 -4.93
C GLU A 75 -5.84 -12.23 -3.64
N LYS A 76 -5.13 -12.73 -2.61
CA LYS A 76 -5.19 -12.18 -1.26
C LYS A 76 -4.98 -10.66 -1.19
N TYR A 77 -4.03 -10.14 -1.96
CA TYR A 77 -3.67 -8.72 -1.91
C TYR A 77 -4.17 -7.93 -3.12
N ARG A 78 -4.85 -8.57 -4.06
CA ARG A 78 -5.31 -7.94 -5.32
C ARG A 78 -6.26 -6.78 -5.10
N ASN A 79 -7.23 -6.94 -4.19
CA ASN A 79 -8.16 -5.85 -3.86
C ASN A 79 -7.44 -4.65 -3.28
N MET A 80 -6.52 -4.88 -2.32
CA MET A 80 -5.72 -3.81 -1.73
C MET A 80 -4.85 -3.10 -2.79
N ALA A 81 -4.22 -3.85 -3.69
CA ALA A 81 -3.44 -3.28 -4.80
C ALA A 81 -4.30 -2.45 -5.75
N THR A 82 -5.52 -2.92 -6.04
CA THR A 82 -6.47 -2.22 -6.92
C THR A 82 -7.00 -0.93 -6.28
N ASP A 83 -7.34 -0.98 -5.00
CA ASP A 83 -7.81 0.19 -4.25
C ASP A 83 -6.69 1.23 -4.14
N PHE A 84 -5.47 0.77 -3.85
CA PHE A 84 -4.31 1.65 -3.82
C PHE A 84 -4.04 2.30 -5.18
N LEU A 85 -4.08 1.52 -6.26
CA LEU A 85 -3.90 2.05 -7.62
C LEU A 85 -4.95 3.11 -7.94
N SER A 86 -6.20 2.89 -7.55
CA SER A 86 -7.27 3.87 -7.76
C SER A 86 -6.97 5.20 -7.10
N GLY A 87 -6.50 5.18 -5.85
CA GLY A 87 -6.05 6.37 -5.14
C GLY A 87 -4.81 7.02 -5.77
N ALA A 88 -3.84 6.20 -6.19
CA ALA A 88 -2.64 6.67 -6.85
C ALA A 88 -2.96 7.38 -8.18
N LEU A 89 -3.88 6.83 -8.99
CA LEU A 89 -4.30 7.45 -10.25
C LEU A 89 -4.95 8.82 -10.04
N LEU A 90 -5.78 8.98 -9.01
CA LEU A 90 -6.35 10.28 -8.65
C LEU A 90 -5.25 11.29 -8.25
N ALA A 91 -4.27 10.85 -7.46
CA ALA A 91 -3.16 11.70 -7.07
C ALA A 91 -2.29 12.10 -8.26
N ILE A 92 -2.01 11.18 -9.16
CA ILE A 92 -1.26 11.41 -10.39
C ILE A 92 -2.01 12.43 -11.27
N GLU A 93 -3.29 12.21 -11.52
CA GLU A 93 -4.12 13.12 -12.32
C GLU A 93 -4.11 14.54 -11.75
N ARG A 94 -4.30 14.68 -10.43
CA ARG A 94 -4.29 15.97 -9.75
C ARG A 94 -2.94 16.70 -9.93
N ASN A 95 -1.83 15.98 -9.75
CA ASN A 95 -0.51 16.59 -9.80
C ASN A 95 -0.08 16.89 -11.23
N THR A 96 -0.45 16.09 -12.21
CA THR A 96 -0.16 16.36 -13.63
C THR A 96 -0.97 17.53 -14.16
N ARG A 97 -2.21 17.72 -13.73
CA ARG A 97 -2.97 18.95 -14.01
C ARG A 97 -2.28 20.21 -13.46
N ASN A 98 -1.54 20.08 -12.37
CA ASN A 98 -0.74 21.15 -11.78
C ASN A 98 0.65 21.32 -12.44
N GLY A 99 0.92 20.64 -13.55
CA GLY A 99 2.13 20.81 -14.36
C GLY A 99 3.26 19.81 -14.06
N LEU A 100 3.08 18.87 -13.09
CA LEU A 100 4.06 17.81 -12.87
C LEU A 100 4.04 16.82 -14.05
N GLN A 101 5.22 16.57 -14.63
CA GLN A 101 5.34 15.58 -15.70
C GLN A 101 5.79 14.24 -15.10
N LEU A 102 4.98 13.21 -15.26
CA LEU A 102 5.22 11.87 -14.74
C LEU A 102 5.19 10.83 -15.86
N ASP A 103 6.13 9.89 -15.80
CA ASP A 103 6.11 8.63 -16.54
C ASP A 103 6.00 7.50 -15.52
N VAL A 104 4.81 6.92 -15.36
CA VAL A 104 4.54 5.94 -14.32
C VAL A 104 4.42 4.55 -14.93
N LYS A 105 5.39 3.69 -14.59
CA LYS A 105 5.35 2.28 -14.92
C LYS A 105 4.76 1.49 -13.75
N ILE A 106 3.61 0.86 -13.98
CA ILE A 106 2.99 -0.05 -13.02
C ILE A 106 3.61 -1.43 -13.19
N ILE A 107 4.13 -1.99 -12.10
CA ILE A 107 4.76 -3.31 -12.04
C ILE A 107 3.96 -4.18 -11.08
N ASP A 108 3.49 -5.34 -11.56
CA ASP A 108 2.94 -6.36 -10.67
C ASP A 108 4.09 -6.98 -9.86
N SER A 109 4.11 -6.70 -8.56
CA SER A 109 5.09 -7.28 -7.64
C SER A 109 4.77 -8.74 -7.27
N GLY A 110 3.59 -9.23 -7.68
CA GLY A 110 3.21 -10.62 -7.46
C GLY A 110 3.15 -11.02 -5.99
N ASN A 111 3.40 -12.30 -5.75
CA ASN A 111 3.63 -12.85 -4.42
C ASN A 111 5.14 -13.05 -4.16
N GLU A 112 5.53 -13.54 -2.99
CA GLU A 112 6.93 -13.75 -2.63
C GLU A 112 7.71 -14.63 -3.65
N GLN A 113 7.03 -15.60 -4.27
CA GLN A 113 7.69 -16.52 -5.23
C GLN A 113 7.93 -15.87 -6.60
N SER A 114 7.02 -15.00 -7.04
CA SER A 114 7.11 -14.32 -8.35
C SER A 114 7.84 -12.97 -8.27
N PHE A 115 8.05 -12.44 -7.08
CA PHE A 115 8.60 -11.10 -6.85
C PHE A 115 9.95 -10.85 -7.54
N LYS A 116 10.87 -11.80 -7.47
CA LYS A 116 12.20 -11.66 -8.08
C LYS A 116 12.15 -11.41 -9.59
N LYS A 117 11.11 -11.90 -10.27
CA LYS A 117 10.91 -11.64 -11.70
C LYS A 117 10.51 -10.17 -11.96
N SER A 118 9.77 -9.57 -11.04
CA SER A 118 9.34 -8.17 -11.16
C SER A 118 10.50 -7.19 -11.09
N LEU A 119 11.58 -7.52 -10.37
CA LEU A 119 12.78 -6.68 -10.27
C LEU A 119 13.41 -6.40 -11.64
N SER A 120 13.41 -7.39 -12.55
CA SER A 120 13.93 -7.20 -13.90
C SER A 120 13.18 -6.15 -14.75
N GLN A 121 11.98 -5.78 -14.32
CA GLN A 121 11.19 -4.75 -14.98
C GLN A 121 11.59 -3.33 -14.56
N ILE A 122 12.39 -3.17 -13.51
CA ILE A 122 12.91 -1.88 -13.05
C ILE A 122 14.11 -1.51 -13.92
N ASN A 123 14.01 -0.42 -14.64
CA ASN A 123 15.15 0.13 -15.39
C ASN A 123 15.96 1.08 -14.48
N GLN A 124 17.01 0.56 -13.83
CA GLN A 124 17.84 1.33 -12.91
C GLN A 124 18.55 2.56 -13.55
N LYS A 125 18.59 2.67 -14.88
CA LYS A 125 19.19 3.82 -15.60
C LYS A 125 18.19 4.95 -15.84
N ASN A 126 16.89 4.63 -15.78
CA ASN A 126 15.84 5.57 -16.14
C ASN A 126 14.67 5.55 -15.12
N THR A 127 14.90 5.11 -13.89
CA THR A 127 13.93 5.18 -12.81
C THR A 127 14.42 6.21 -11.80
N ASP A 128 13.59 7.19 -11.52
CA ASP A 128 13.88 8.29 -10.59
C ASP A 128 13.29 8.03 -9.20
N LEU A 129 12.22 7.21 -9.12
CA LEU A 129 11.53 6.86 -7.89
C LEU A 129 10.91 5.47 -8.00
N ILE A 130 10.99 4.68 -6.94
CA ILE A 130 10.24 3.43 -6.79
C ILE A 130 9.23 3.62 -5.67
N PHE A 131 7.95 3.40 -5.95
CA PHE A 131 6.89 3.43 -4.97
C PHE A 131 6.38 1.99 -4.73
N GLY A 132 6.40 1.52 -3.50
CA GLY A 132 6.29 0.11 -3.16
C GLY A 132 7.64 -0.61 -3.27
N PRO A 133 7.63 -1.93 -3.16
CA PRO A 133 6.50 -2.82 -2.90
C PRO A 133 5.90 -2.64 -1.49
N PHE A 134 4.83 -3.42 -1.19
CA PHE A 134 4.09 -3.26 0.07
C PHE A 134 4.71 -3.98 1.26
N PHE A 135 5.41 -5.09 1.01
CA PHE A 135 5.89 -5.98 2.06
C PHE A 135 7.37 -5.76 2.34
N LYS A 136 7.75 -5.88 3.62
CA LYS A 136 9.12 -5.68 4.10
C LYS A 136 10.16 -6.49 3.34
N SER A 137 9.95 -7.80 3.17
CA SER A 137 10.88 -8.67 2.45
C SER A 137 11.14 -8.18 1.03
N ASN A 138 10.08 -7.79 0.34
CA ASN A 138 10.15 -7.31 -1.02
C ASN A 138 10.83 -5.93 -1.13
N ILE A 139 10.68 -5.07 -0.13
CA ILE A 139 11.40 -3.78 -0.05
C ILE A 139 12.89 -4.03 0.09
N ILE A 140 13.30 -4.96 0.95
CA ILE A 140 14.71 -5.34 1.12
C ILE A 140 15.27 -5.88 -0.19
N ASP A 141 14.54 -6.77 -0.88
CA ASP A 141 14.94 -7.29 -2.19
C ASP A 141 15.11 -6.17 -3.25
N VAL A 142 14.26 -5.14 -3.24
CA VAL A 142 14.43 -3.96 -4.13
C VAL A 142 15.70 -3.20 -3.76
N LEU A 143 15.91 -2.94 -2.49
CA LEU A 143 17.07 -2.18 -2.02
C LEU A 143 18.38 -2.92 -2.33
N ASP A 144 18.41 -4.23 -2.12
CA ASP A 144 19.55 -5.09 -2.48
C ASP A 144 19.80 -5.13 -3.99
N PHE A 145 18.72 -5.21 -4.80
CA PHE A 145 18.80 -5.13 -6.26
C PHE A 145 19.37 -3.79 -6.75
N LEU A 146 19.04 -2.69 -6.09
CA LEU A 146 19.57 -1.37 -6.40
C LEU A 146 21.04 -1.22 -5.99
N GLY A 147 21.48 -1.93 -4.96
CA GLY A 147 22.86 -1.85 -4.45
C GLY A 147 23.27 -0.40 -4.13
N ASN A 148 24.29 0.09 -4.78
CA ASN A 148 24.80 1.46 -4.57
C ASN A 148 24.02 2.56 -5.31
N LYS A 149 22.95 2.24 -6.02
CA LYS A 149 22.10 3.23 -6.68
C LYS A 149 21.27 3.98 -5.65
N LYS A 150 21.30 5.31 -5.72
CA LYS A 150 20.58 6.19 -4.80
C LYS A 150 19.14 6.49 -5.27
N ILE A 151 18.50 5.54 -5.94
CA ILE A 151 17.09 5.70 -6.36
C ILE A 151 16.24 5.63 -5.08
N PRO A 152 15.44 6.67 -4.79
CA PRO A 152 14.54 6.63 -3.63
C PRO A 152 13.52 5.52 -3.76
N VAL A 153 13.29 4.79 -2.66
CA VAL A 153 12.27 3.75 -2.52
C VAL A 153 11.29 4.19 -1.45
N VAL A 154 10.00 4.21 -1.76
CA VAL A 154 8.95 4.56 -0.81
C VAL A 154 8.26 3.28 -0.33
N ALA A 155 8.32 3.00 0.97
CA ALA A 155 7.61 1.92 1.64
C ALA A 155 6.27 2.42 2.19
N PRO A 156 5.12 2.11 1.54
CA PRO A 156 3.83 2.65 1.96
C PRO A 156 3.30 2.02 3.27
N PHE A 157 3.55 0.74 3.50
CA PHE A 157 2.94 -0.03 4.59
C PHE A 157 3.94 -0.81 5.45
N ALA A 158 5.20 -0.87 5.06
CA ALA A 158 6.20 -1.59 5.82
C ALA A 158 6.98 -0.62 6.72
N ASN A 159 6.97 -0.93 8.02
CA ASN A 159 7.74 -0.21 9.02
C ASN A 159 8.43 -1.23 9.95
N SER A 160 9.76 -1.17 10.01
CA SER A 160 10.56 -2.05 10.85
C SER A 160 11.93 -1.40 11.06
N GLU A 161 12.54 -1.59 12.23
CA GLU A 161 13.84 -1.03 12.57
C GLU A 161 14.95 -1.40 11.57
N ASP A 162 14.90 -2.61 10.99
CA ASP A 162 15.86 -3.08 9.98
C ASP A 162 15.85 -2.21 8.72
N LEU A 163 14.72 -1.58 8.42
CA LEU A 163 14.56 -0.72 7.26
C LEU A 163 15.22 0.65 7.42
N TYR A 164 15.45 1.10 8.65
CA TYR A 164 16.00 2.43 8.92
C TYR A 164 17.47 2.58 8.55
N ASN A 165 18.16 1.49 8.23
CA ASN A 165 19.56 1.50 7.81
C ASN A 165 19.76 1.84 6.33
N TYR A 166 18.69 1.93 5.53
CA TYR A 166 18.77 2.22 4.10
C TYR A 166 18.58 3.72 3.83
N PRO A 167 19.62 4.45 3.40
CA PRO A 167 19.57 5.92 3.28
C PRO A 167 18.69 6.43 2.15
N ASN A 168 18.32 5.56 1.19
CA ASN A 168 17.44 5.87 0.07
C ASN A 168 15.99 5.34 0.27
N LEU A 169 15.67 4.86 1.48
CA LEU A 169 14.33 4.40 1.82
C LEU A 169 13.53 5.51 2.52
N ILE A 170 12.30 5.71 2.08
CA ILE A 170 11.30 6.59 2.69
C ILE A 170 10.19 5.70 3.24
N VAL A 171 10.08 5.61 4.56
CA VAL A 171 9.03 4.88 5.26
C VAL A 171 7.85 5.82 5.50
N MET A 172 6.68 5.47 4.97
CA MET A 172 5.47 6.31 5.11
C MET A 172 4.65 5.95 6.36
N GLU A 173 4.71 4.71 6.78
CA GLU A 173 4.00 4.27 7.97
C GLU A 173 4.66 4.80 9.25
N THR A 174 3.85 5.36 10.13
CA THR A 174 4.34 5.86 11.42
C THR A 174 4.73 4.69 12.32
N ALA A 175 5.92 4.76 12.91
CA ALA A 175 6.36 3.73 13.87
C ALA A 175 5.45 3.71 15.11
N ASP A 176 5.12 2.52 15.60
CA ASP A 176 4.27 2.31 16.78
C ASP A 176 4.72 3.11 17.99
N ILE A 177 6.04 3.29 18.15
CA ILE A 177 6.60 4.09 19.25
C ILE A 177 6.18 5.58 19.16
N VAL A 178 5.99 6.11 17.96
CA VAL A 178 5.54 7.50 17.76
C VAL A 178 4.07 7.63 18.19
N PHE A 179 3.23 6.62 17.86
CA PHE A 179 1.86 6.56 18.37
C PHE A 179 1.82 6.45 19.89
N ALA A 180 2.64 5.57 20.48
CA ALA A 180 2.74 5.44 21.93
C ALA A 180 3.14 6.76 22.61
N ASN A 181 4.10 7.49 22.04
CA ASN A 181 4.52 8.79 22.55
C ASN A 181 3.41 9.84 22.43
N ARG A 182 2.64 9.83 21.32
CA ARG A 182 1.51 10.74 21.16
C ARG A 182 0.39 10.43 22.14
N ILE A 183 0.07 9.14 22.33
CA ILE A 183 -0.90 8.71 23.34
C ILE A 183 -0.45 9.12 24.74
N ALA A 184 0.84 8.91 25.08
CA ALA A 184 1.37 9.32 26.39
C ALA A 184 1.12 10.82 26.64
N LYS A 185 1.42 11.64 25.64
CA LYS A 185 1.22 13.10 25.73
C LYS A 185 -0.25 13.49 25.95
N GLU A 186 -1.18 12.89 25.22
CA GLU A 186 -2.61 13.14 25.38
C GLU A 186 -3.11 12.74 26.77
N VAL A 187 -2.62 11.57 27.28
CA VAL A 187 -2.94 11.11 28.62
C VAL A 187 -2.36 12.08 29.67
N GLU A 188 -1.12 12.53 29.51
CA GLU A 188 -0.48 13.51 30.42
C GLU A 188 -1.27 14.82 30.51
N GLU A 189 -1.73 15.32 29.37
CA GLU A 189 -2.49 16.58 29.27
C GLU A 189 -3.90 16.48 29.92
N SER A 190 -4.50 15.28 29.94
CA SER A 190 -5.85 15.03 30.44
C SER A 190 -5.89 14.39 31.82
N TYR A 191 -4.74 13.95 32.36
CA TYR A 191 -4.66 13.18 33.61
C TYR A 191 -5.13 13.98 34.85
N ASN A 192 -6.05 13.39 35.60
CA ASN A 192 -6.60 13.97 36.82
C ASN A 192 -6.68 12.95 37.97
N ASN A 193 -5.59 12.23 38.22
CA ASN A 193 -5.40 11.22 39.25
C ASN A 193 -6.22 9.92 39.10
N GLU A 194 -6.72 9.62 37.91
CA GLU A 194 -7.42 8.35 37.64
C GLU A 194 -6.43 7.17 37.58
N LYS A 195 -6.95 5.96 37.71
CA LYS A 195 -6.20 4.74 37.36
C LYS A 195 -6.07 4.66 35.85
N ILE A 196 -4.86 4.37 35.38
CA ILE A 196 -4.58 4.18 33.94
C ILE A 196 -4.45 2.71 33.66
N PHE A 197 -5.20 2.20 32.69
CA PHE A 197 -5.09 0.84 32.19
C PHE A 197 -4.65 0.85 30.73
N ILE A 198 -3.60 0.11 30.41
CA ILE A 198 -3.08 -0.09 29.06
C ILE A 198 -3.48 -1.50 28.64
N VAL A 199 -4.41 -1.62 27.68
CA VAL A 199 -4.81 -2.92 27.13
C VAL A 199 -3.80 -3.32 26.08
N SER A 200 -3.00 -4.35 26.39
CA SER A 200 -1.77 -4.67 25.63
C SER A 200 -1.99 -5.45 24.35
N GLY A 201 -3.04 -6.18 24.16
CA GLY A 201 -3.13 -7.07 23.00
C GLY A 201 -1.84 -7.91 22.80
N ASN A 202 -1.44 -8.08 21.54
CA ASN A 202 -0.26 -8.90 21.17
C ASN A 202 1.08 -8.15 21.22
N ASN A 203 1.08 -6.81 21.25
CA ASN A 203 2.32 -6.00 21.20
C ASN A 203 2.74 -5.51 22.59
N LYS A 204 3.34 -6.42 23.35
CA LYS A 204 3.78 -6.14 24.74
C LYS A 204 4.91 -5.10 24.80
N SER A 205 5.75 -4.98 23.80
CA SER A 205 6.87 -4.04 23.79
C SER A 205 6.37 -2.59 23.76
N ILE A 206 5.38 -2.29 22.94
CA ILE A 206 4.78 -0.95 22.83
C ILE A 206 4.02 -0.59 24.11
N SER A 207 3.27 -1.53 24.69
CA SER A 207 2.57 -1.31 25.94
C SER A 207 3.53 -1.01 27.10
N GLN A 208 4.68 -1.68 27.13
CA GLN A 208 5.71 -1.41 28.11
C GLN A 208 6.39 -0.05 27.87
N ALA A 209 6.66 0.31 26.62
CA ALA A 209 7.21 1.62 26.27
C ALA A 209 6.25 2.75 26.68
N LEU A 210 4.95 2.59 26.40
CA LEU A 210 3.92 3.54 26.81
C LEU A 210 3.86 3.69 28.32
N LYS A 211 3.84 2.56 29.06
CA LYS A 211 3.88 2.57 30.52
C LYS A 211 5.11 3.30 31.07
N ASN A 212 6.28 3.01 30.50
CA ASN A 212 7.54 3.64 30.91
C ASN A 212 7.52 5.15 30.68
N ASN A 213 6.97 5.62 29.55
CA ASN A 213 6.86 7.05 29.24
C ASN A 213 5.90 7.74 30.23
N LEU A 214 4.71 7.19 30.43
CA LEU A 214 3.73 7.72 31.39
C LEU A 214 4.28 7.72 32.82
N SER A 215 5.01 6.69 33.25
CA SER A 215 5.58 6.62 34.59
C SER A 215 6.67 7.66 34.83
N LYS A 216 7.36 8.12 33.78
CA LYS A 216 8.35 9.23 33.90
C LYS A 216 7.67 10.57 34.12
N SER A 217 6.59 10.84 33.42
CA SER A 217 5.88 12.10 33.46
C SER A 217 4.90 12.17 34.65
N LEU A 218 4.18 11.06 34.89
CA LEU A 218 3.14 10.95 35.93
C LEU A 218 3.66 10.09 37.09
N LYS A 219 4.55 10.66 37.89
CA LYS A 219 5.30 9.93 38.95
C LYS A 219 4.45 9.18 39.96
N ASN A 220 3.22 9.65 40.21
CA ASN A 220 2.32 9.05 41.20
C ASN A 220 1.12 8.33 40.60
N ALA A 221 1.09 8.19 39.26
CA ALA A 221 -0.03 7.54 38.59
C ALA A 221 -0.01 6.03 38.78
N ASN A 222 -1.18 5.46 39.02
CA ASN A 222 -1.36 4.01 39.08
C ASN A 222 -1.58 3.50 37.64
N ILE A 223 -0.52 2.94 37.02
CA ILE A 223 -0.51 2.51 35.62
C ILE A 223 -0.39 1.00 35.54
N ASN A 224 -1.40 0.34 34.99
CA ASN A 224 -1.49 -1.11 34.86
C ASN A 224 -1.53 -1.53 33.40
N ILE A 225 -0.80 -2.59 33.05
CA ILE A 225 -0.93 -3.27 31.76
C ILE A 225 -1.82 -4.49 31.98
N VAL A 226 -2.87 -4.61 31.16
CA VAL A 226 -3.81 -5.73 31.16
C VAL A 226 -3.87 -6.33 29.76
N ASN A 227 -4.24 -7.60 29.62
CA ASN A 227 -4.31 -8.24 28.29
C ASN A 227 -5.66 -7.97 27.60
N THR A 228 -6.73 -7.86 28.39
CA THR A 228 -8.09 -7.61 27.90
C THR A 228 -8.79 -6.53 28.72
N ALA A 229 -9.82 -5.91 28.16
CA ALA A 229 -10.63 -4.91 28.87
C ALA A 229 -11.39 -5.50 30.07
N ASP A 230 -11.68 -6.80 30.04
CA ASP A 230 -12.40 -7.48 31.13
C ASP A 230 -11.56 -7.59 32.42
N GLU A 231 -10.24 -7.37 32.33
CA GLU A 231 -9.35 -7.35 33.52
C GLU A 231 -9.35 -5.99 34.22
N ILE A 232 -10.08 -5.00 33.72
CA ILE A 232 -10.18 -3.66 34.35
C ILE A 232 -11.17 -3.71 35.50
N GLN A 233 -10.68 -3.53 36.72
CA GLN A 233 -11.46 -3.49 37.99
C GLN A 233 -11.31 -2.12 38.68
#